data_2b9ca4e3aef2db07b35844bd37ba0985
#
_entry.id   2b9ca4e3aef2db07b35844bd37ba0985
#
_cell.length_a   1.000
_cell.length_b   1.000
_cell.length_c   1.000
_cell.angle_alpha   90.00
_cell.angle_beta   90.00
_cell.angle_gamma   90.00
#
_symmetry.space_group_name_H-M   'P 1'
#
loop_
_entity.id
_entity.type
_entity.pdbx_description
1 polymer ?
#
loop_
_entity_poly.entity_id
_entity_poly.type
_entity_poly.pdbx_seq_one_letter_code
_entity_poly.pdbx_strand_id
1 'polypeptide(L)'
;MHANKEFKDFVLARDDLDCIVLPLLETMYAAPSVAPSHLYVILILLLMLSEDVAFNEGAHRRMHVPSVPWFAERAVSDISLGSLMLVMMLRTLQYNSTRAMDAFVHENCFAIISNMAPHVRGIENYCAQRVMSVVDVIGRRRKKREARAEVTEDETRLIVLLLELVATSLRPSMLPFNLELMYALVQRREVVDTLSVDMDTDIASLAAPLVSMVDFFENVVETERAAECHEAASGAPPPPPPRG
;
A
#
# COMPACT_ATOMS: atom_id res chain seq x y z
N MET A 1 -22.50 -3.48 15.12
CA MET A 1 -22.78 -2.99 13.76
C MET A 1 -23.49 -4.04 12.91
N HIS A 2 -23.07 -5.31 12.88
CA HIS A 2 -23.77 -6.35 12.08
C HIS A 2 -25.27 -6.48 12.42
N ALA A 3 -25.67 -6.17 13.64
CA ALA A 3 -27.06 -6.23 14.08
C ALA A 3 -27.90 -4.97 13.80
N ASN A 4 -27.28 -3.86 13.36
CA ASN A 4 -28.01 -2.60 13.08
C ASN A 4 -27.57 -2.04 11.73
N LYS A 5 -28.25 -2.51 10.68
CA LYS A 5 -28.01 -2.07 9.31
C LYS A 5 -28.23 -0.56 9.15
N GLU A 6 -29.28 -0.02 9.77
CA GLU A 6 -29.60 1.42 9.70
C GLU A 6 -28.48 2.27 10.28
N PHE A 7 -27.85 1.83 11.37
CA PHE A 7 -26.71 2.53 11.95
C PHE A 7 -25.46 2.44 11.04
N LYS A 8 -25.20 1.29 10.41
CA LYS A 8 -24.12 1.15 9.42
C LYS A 8 -24.36 2.10 8.25
N ASP A 9 -25.55 2.08 7.68
CA ASP A 9 -25.94 2.93 6.55
C ASP A 9 -25.86 4.42 6.91
N PHE A 10 -26.27 4.79 8.14
CA PHE A 10 -26.11 6.16 8.63
C PHE A 10 -24.66 6.58 8.76
N VAL A 11 -23.78 5.75 9.30
CA VAL A 11 -22.35 6.04 9.44
C VAL A 11 -21.70 6.18 8.06
N LEU A 12 -21.99 5.28 7.13
CA LEU A 12 -21.42 5.29 5.78
C LEU A 12 -21.93 6.42 4.87
N ALA A 13 -23.13 6.95 5.18
CA ALA A 13 -23.70 8.10 4.47
C ALA A 13 -23.07 9.45 4.87
N ARG A 14 -22.17 9.47 5.88
CA ARG A 14 -21.51 10.71 6.33
C ARG A 14 -20.37 11.08 5.39
N ASP A 15 -20.22 12.38 5.14
CA ASP A 15 -19.09 12.93 4.37
C ASP A 15 -17.86 13.21 5.24
N ASP A 16 -17.97 13.14 6.58
CA ASP A 16 -16.94 13.44 7.58
C ASP A 16 -16.44 12.18 8.32
N LEU A 17 -16.29 11.06 7.62
CA LEU A 17 -15.81 9.80 8.19
C LEU A 17 -14.38 9.89 8.73
N ASP A 18 -13.59 10.83 8.25
CA ASP A 18 -12.28 11.17 8.79
C ASP A 18 -12.35 11.53 10.28
N CYS A 19 -13.38 12.26 10.71
CA CYS A 19 -13.63 12.58 12.12
C CYS A 19 -13.81 11.35 13.02
N ILE A 20 -14.21 10.22 12.46
CA ILE A 20 -14.37 8.94 13.16
C ILE A 20 -13.10 8.10 13.04
N VAL A 21 -12.55 8.00 11.82
CA VAL A 21 -11.43 7.10 11.54
C VAL A 21 -10.12 7.62 12.11
N LEU A 22 -9.84 8.93 12.04
CA LEU A 22 -8.58 9.48 12.56
C LEU A 22 -8.36 9.20 14.05
N PRO A 23 -9.32 9.40 14.97
CA PRO A 23 -9.16 9.02 16.37
C PRO A 23 -8.96 7.50 16.57
N LEU A 24 -9.56 6.65 15.72
CA LEU A 24 -9.33 5.21 15.78
C LEU A 24 -7.89 4.88 15.39
N LEU A 25 -7.36 5.49 14.33
CA LEU A 25 -5.97 5.30 13.89
C LEU A 25 -4.97 5.83 14.93
N GLU A 26 -5.24 6.98 15.55
CA GLU A 26 -4.42 7.52 16.64
C GLU A 26 -4.39 6.57 17.84
N THR A 27 -5.57 6.08 18.27
CA THR A 27 -5.67 5.09 19.35
C THR A 27 -4.94 3.79 18.99
N MET A 28 -5.06 3.32 17.75
CA MET A 28 -4.35 2.15 17.26
C MET A 28 -2.83 2.37 17.25
N TYR A 29 -2.36 3.55 16.91
CA TYR A 29 -0.95 3.91 16.96
C TYR A 29 -0.38 3.80 18.38
N ALA A 30 -1.14 4.24 19.37
CA ALA A 30 -0.77 4.20 20.79
C ALA A 30 -1.01 2.82 21.45
N ALA A 31 -1.90 1.97 20.90
CA ALA A 31 -2.38 0.74 21.53
C ALA A 31 -1.29 -0.23 22.01
N PRO A 32 -0.14 -0.42 21.31
CA PRO A 32 0.92 -1.31 21.77
C PRO A 32 1.49 -0.94 23.13
N SER A 33 1.39 0.34 23.52
CA SER A 33 1.91 0.85 24.80
C SER A 33 0.84 1.03 25.87
N VAL A 34 -0.46 1.03 25.50
CA VAL A 34 -1.54 1.43 26.44
C VAL A 34 -2.50 0.28 26.73
N ALA A 35 -3.11 -0.33 25.74
CA ALA A 35 -4.12 -1.38 25.95
C ALA A 35 -4.34 -2.23 24.69
N PRO A 36 -3.81 -3.46 24.64
CA PRO A 36 -3.97 -4.36 23.48
C PRO A 36 -5.43 -4.66 23.13
N SER A 37 -6.34 -4.69 24.11
CA SER A 37 -7.78 -4.96 23.89
C SER A 37 -8.46 -3.89 23.03
N HIS A 38 -8.02 -2.64 23.08
CA HIS A 38 -8.54 -1.58 22.21
C HIS A 38 -8.22 -1.84 20.74
N LEU A 39 -7.06 -2.44 20.45
CA LEU A 39 -6.65 -2.79 19.10
C LEU A 39 -7.67 -3.72 18.43
N TYR A 40 -8.18 -4.71 19.14
CA TYR A 40 -9.15 -5.66 18.58
C TYR A 40 -10.47 -4.98 18.18
N VAL A 41 -10.98 -4.10 19.05
CA VAL A 41 -12.22 -3.36 18.75
C VAL A 41 -12.00 -2.42 17.53
N ILE A 42 -10.87 -1.75 17.49
CA ILE A 42 -10.54 -0.83 16.38
C ILE A 42 -10.43 -1.61 15.08
N LEU A 43 -9.73 -2.75 15.06
CA LEU A 43 -9.60 -3.57 13.85
C LEU A 43 -10.96 -4.08 13.36
N ILE A 44 -11.86 -4.49 14.24
CA ILE A 44 -13.23 -4.88 13.86
C ILE A 44 -13.97 -3.69 13.22
N LEU A 45 -13.87 -2.50 13.80
CA LEU A 45 -14.51 -1.31 13.24
C LEU A 45 -13.97 -0.95 11.88
N LEU A 46 -12.64 -0.94 11.71
CA LEU A 46 -11.98 -0.64 10.43
C LEU A 46 -12.28 -1.72 9.39
N LEU A 47 -12.34 -3.00 9.79
CA LEU A 47 -12.74 -4.09 8.90
C LEU A 47 -14.15 -3.86 8.36
N MET A 48 -15.11 -3.54 9.23
CA MET A 48 -16.48 -3.28 8.82
C MET A 48 -16.63 -2.07 7.89
N LEU A 49 -15.82 -1.03 8.07
CA LEU A 49 -15.78 0.12 7.17
C LEU A 49 -15.15 -0.26 5.83
N SER A 50 -14.05 -1.03 5.85
CA SER A 50 -13.35 -1.45 4.63
C SER A 50 -14.14 -2.43 3.74
N GLU A 51 -15.18 -3.10 4.27
CA GLU A 51 -16.11 -3.91 3.46
C GLU A 51 -16.97 -3.06 2.50
N ASP A 52 -17.06 -1.77 2.73
CA ASP A 52 -17.89 -0.87 1.92
C ASP A 52 -17.09 -0.22 0.80
N VAL A 53 -17.56 -0.39 -0.44
CA VAL A 53 -16.90 0.14 -1.65
C VAL A 53 -16.87 1.66 -1.64
N ALA A 54 -17.98 2.32 -1.25
CA ALA A 54 -18.07 3.77 -1.26
C ALA A 54 -17.15 4.40 -0.19
N PHE A 55 -17.00 3.73 0.96
CA PHE A 55 -16.02 4.11 1.97
C PHE A 55 -14.59 4.06 1.40
N ASN A 56 -14.18 2.92 0.82
CA ASN A 56 -12.84 2.77 0.27
C ASN A 56 -12.54 3.79 -0.84
N GLU A 57 -13.48 4.00 -1.77
CA GLU A 57 -13.33 5.02 -2.81
C GLU A 57 -13.25 6.43 -2.21
N GLY A 58 -14.08 6.74 -1.22
CA GLY A 58 -14.07 8.03 -0.52
C GLY A 58 -12.77 8.26 0.23
N ALA A 59 -12.26 7.26 0.94
CA ALA A 59 -11.04 7.33 1.71
C ALA A 59 -9.80 7.65 0.85
N HIS A 60 -9.75 7.16 -0.40
CA HIS A 60 -8.63 7.45 -1.32
C HIS A 60 -8.81 8.72 -2.17
N ARG A 61 -10.05 9.18 -2.41
CA ARG A 61 -10.31 10.28 -3.36
C ARG A 61 -10.72 11.60 -2.72
N ARG A 62 -11.43 11.56 -1.59
CA ARG A 62 -12.12 12.72 -1.02
C ARG A 62 -11.65 13.13 0.35
N MET A 63 -11.10 12.19 1.11
CA MET A 63 -10.72 12.42 2.49
C MET A 63 -9.21 12.61 2.59
N HIS A 64 -8.76 13.88 2.56
CA HIS A 64 -7.37 14.24 2.74
C HIS A 64 -7.12 14.76 4.15
N VAL A 65 -6.08 14.24 4.77
CA VAL A 65 -5.63 14.60 6.11
C VAL A 65 -4.47 15.58 5.99
N PRO A 66 -4.67 16.86 6.34
CA PRO A 66 -3.66 17.89 6.12
C PRO A 66 -2.42 17.70 6.99
N SER A 67 -2.56 17.10 8.16
CA SER A 67 -1.45 16.83 9.09
C SER A 67 -1.78 15.70 10.04
N VAL A 68 -0.77 14.88 10.38
CA VAL A 68 -0.88 13.74 11.32
C VAL A 68 0.13 13.93 12.46
N PRO A 69 -0.14 14.85 13.43
CA PRO A 69 0.85 15.24 14.44
C PRO A 69 1.21 14.13 15.44
N TRP A 70 0.31 13.17 15.64
CA TRP A 70 0.55 12.02 16.53
C TRP A 70 1.43 10.93 15.91
N PHE A 71 1.67 10.97 14.59
CA PHE A 71 2.52 10.01 13.90
C PHE A 71 4.00 10.42 14.00
N ALA A 72 4.71 9.87 15.00
CA ALA A 72 6.06 10.29 15.35
C ALA A 72 7.18 9.71 14.46
N GLU A 73 6.90 8.66 13.64
CA GLU A 73 7.94 8.02 12.81
C GLU A 73 8.43 8.94 11.68
N ARG A 74 7.56 9.81 11.19
CA ARG A 74 7.86 10.82 10.17
C ARG A 74 6.77 11.90 10.19
N ALA A 75 7.14 13.15 9.88
CA ALA A 75 6.15 14.17 9.57
C ALA A 75 5.35 13.76 8.33
N VAL A 76 4.05 13.55 8.50
CA VAL A 76 3.11 13.20 7.44
C VAL A 76 2.13 14.35 7.28
N SER A 77 2.06 14.88 6.06
CA SER A 77 1.14 15.95 5.69
C SER A 77 0.53 15.65 4.33
N ASP A 78 -0.69 16.14 4.12
CA ASP A 78 -1.43 16.02 2.87
C ASP A 78 -1.50 14.57 2.36
N ILE A 79 -1.99 13.68 3.20
CA ILE A 79 -2.14 12.25 2.91
C ILE A 79 -3.62 11.89 2.80
N SER A 80 -4.00 11.03 1.87
CA SER A 80 -5.35 10.48 1.84
C SER A 80 -5.60 9.58 3.06
N LEU A 81 -6.84 9.56 3.54
CA LEU A 81 -7.24 8.70 4.66
C LEU A 81 -6.94 7.22 4.34
N GLY A 82 -7.18 6.81 3.09
CA GLY A 82 -6.89 5.45 2.63
C GLY A 82 -5.40 5.10 2.70
N SER A 83 -4.52 5.98 2.26
CA SER A 83 -3.07 5.78 2.38
C SER A 83 -2.61 5.76 3.84
N LEU A 84 -3.17 6.63 4.69
CA LEU A 84 -2.88 6.60 6.12
C LEU A 84 -3.32 5.28 6.76
N MET A 85 -4.51 4.77 6.41
CA MET A 85 -4.99 3.46 6.87
C MET A 85 -4.04 2.35 6.44
N LEU A 86 -3.59 2.32 5.17
CA LEU A 86 -2.63 1.34 4.69
C LEU A 86 -1.31 1.39 5.48
N VAL A 87 -0.77 2.59 5.70
CA VAL A 87 0.45 2.77 6.51
C VAL A 87 0.26 2.21 7.92
N MET A 88 -0.90 2.46 8.53
CA MET A 88 -1.23 1.97 9.87
C MET A 88 -1.39 0.45 9.93
N MET A 89 -2.04 -0.16 8.92
CA MET A 89 -2.14 -1.63 8.82
C MET A 89 -0.75 -2.27 8.68
N LEU A 90 0.08 -1.76 7.78
CA LEU A 90 1.45 -2.26 7.58
C LEU A 90 2.31 -2.14 8.85
N ARG A 91 2.20 -1.01 9.55
CA ARG A 91 2.89 -0.81 10.83
C ARG A 91 2.44 -1.81 11.88
N THR A 92 1.14 -2.02 11.99
CA THR A 92 0.56 -2.96 12.96
C THR A 92 0.99 -4.40 12.67
N LEU A 93 0.98 -4.81 11.40
CA LEU A 93 1.49 -6.11 10.97
C LEU A 93 2.96 -6.31 11.31
N GLN A 94 3.82 -5.31 11.04
CA GLN A 94 5.25 -5.38 11.37
C GLN A 94 5.49 -5.48 12.87
N TYR A 95 4.75 -4.71 13.67
CA TYR A 95 4.83 -4.78 15.13
C TYR A 95 4.37 -6.15 15.64
N ASN A 96 3.24 -6.63 15.15
CA ASN A 96 2.67 -7.91 15.53
C ASN A 96 3.60 -9.09 15.16
N SER A 97 4.16 -9.09 13.96
CA SER A 97 5.08 -10.14 13.49
C SER A 97 6.38 -10.23 14.30
N THR A 98 6.76 -9.16 15.01
CA THR A 98 8.00 -9.14 15.79
C THR A 98 7.81 -9.32 17.27
N ARG A 99 6.61 -9.08 17.81
CA ARG A 99 6.39 -9.02 19.26
C ARG A 99 5.22 -9.82 19.78
N ALA A 100 4.05 -9.66 19.21
CA ALA A 100 2.81 -10.22 19.76
C ALA A 100 2.47 -11.58 19.13
N MET A 101 2.73 -11.78 17.84
CA MET A 101 2.38 -12.97 17.04
C MET A 101 0.91 -13.35 17.19
N ASP A 102 0.03 -12.36 17.26
CA ASP A 102 -1.40 -12.51 17.46
C ASP A 102 -2.11 -12.76 16.12
N ALA A 103 -2.68 -13.92 15.94
CA ALA A 103 -3.37 -14.32 14.72
C ALA A 103 -4.58 -13.44 14.41
N PHE A 104 -5.35 -13.01 15.43
CA PHE A 104 -6.50 -12.13 15.23
C PHE A 104 -6.08 -10.79 14.61
N VAL A 105 -4.98 -10.20 15.08
CA VAL A 105 -4.43 -8.96 14.53
C VAL A 105 -4.00 -9.15 13.08
N HIS A 106 -3.28 -10.25 12.78
CA HIS A 106 -2.86 -10.57 11.42
C HIS A 106 -4.05 -10.71 10.46
N GLU A 107 -5.02 -11.56 10.78
CA GLU A 107 -6.16 -11.83 9.91
C GLU A 107 -6.99 -10.58 9.62
N ASN A 108 -7.25 -9.76 10.64
CA ASN A 108 -8.00 -8.52 10.43
C ASN A 108 -7.24 -7.48 9.60
N CYS A 109 -5.93 -7.30 9.84
CA CYS A 109 -5.13 -6.41 9.00
C CYS A 109 -5.09 -6.89 7.55
N PHE A 110 -4.94 -8.19 7.30
CA PHE A 110 -4.97 -8.77 5.95
C PHE A 110 -6.32 -8.52 5.27
N ALA A 111 -7.42 -8.79 5.95
CA ALA A 111 -8.76 -8.56 5.40
C ALA A 111 -8.99 -7.08 5.06
N ILE A 112 -8.56 -6.15 5.93
CA ILE A 112 -8.69 -4.71 5.68
C ILE A 112 -7.87 -4.32 4.44
N ILE A 113 -6.61 -4.73 4.33
CA ILE A 113 -5.76 -4.43 3.17
C ILE A 113 -6.36 -5.02 1.89
N SER A 114 -6.82 -6.28 1.92
CA SER A 114 -7.46 -6.93 0.77
C SER A 114 -8.71 -6.19 0.30
N ASN A 115 -9.54 -5.74 1.24
CA ASN A 115 -10.75 -4.97 0.92
C ASN A 115 -10.41 -3.61 0.30
N MET A 116 -9.33 -2.96 0.73
CA MET A 116 -8.89 -1.66 0.22
C MET A 116 -8.17 -1.76 -1.13
N ALA A 117 -7.42 -2.83 -1.39
CA ALA A 117 -6.53 -2.98 -2.54
C ALA A 117 -7.18 -2.64 -3.90
N PRO A 118 -8.44 -3.06 -4.22
CA PRO A 118 -9.08 -2.73 -5.49
C PRO A 118 -9.38 -1.24 -5.68
N HIS A 119 -9.39 -0.47 -4.61
CA HIS A 119 -9.81 0.93 -4.56
C HIS A 119 -8.65 1.92 -4.37
N VAL A 120 -7.42 1.42 -4.21
CA VAL A 120 -6.21 2.25 -4.04
C VAL A 120 -6.02 3.15 -5.25
N ARG A 121 -6.11 4.47 -5.02
CA ARG A 121 -5.98 5.48 -6.05
C ARG A 121 -5.36 6.75 -5.49
N GLY A 122 -4.34 7.27 -6.17
CA GLY A 122 -3.64 8.47 -5.74
C GLY A 122 -2.78 8.22 -4.51
N ILE A 123 -2.15 7.04 -4.45
CA ILE A 123 -1.27 6.70 -3.33
C ILE A 123 -0.08 7.67 -3.28
N GLU A 124 0.12 8.30 -2.13
CA GLU A 124 1.20 9.26 -1.94
C GLU A 124 2.56 8.57 -1.79
N ASN A 125 3.62 9.29 -2.13
CA ASN A 125 5.00 8.79 -2.14
C ASN A 125 5.38 8.06 -0.84
N TYR A 126 5.03 8.64 0.32
CA TYR A 126 5.34 8.00 1.61
C TYR A 126 4.70 6.63 1.77
N CYS A 127 3.42 6.50 1.43
CA CYS A 127 2.70 5.23 1.51
C CYS A 127 3.26 4.22 0.49
N ALA A 128 3.49 4.64 -0.75
CA ALA A 128 4.08 3.82 -1.81
C ALA A 128 5.45 3.27 -1.39
N GLN A 129 6.34 4.12 -0.88
CA GLN A 129 7.64 3.73 -0.36
C GLN A 129 7.53 2.78 0.84
N ARG A 130 6.52 2.98 1.70
CA ARG A 130 6.29 2.10 2.85
C ARG A 130 5.86 0.71 2.42
N VAL A 131 4.91 0.59 1.48
CA VAL A 131 4.48 -0.69 0.89
C VAL A 131 5.69 -1.44 0.35
N MET A 132 6.45 -0.82 -0.55
CA MET A 132 7.60 -1.46 -1.18
C MET A 132 8.74 -1.76 -0.19
N SER A 133 8.91 -0.94 0.87
CA SER A 133 9.87 -1.23 1.94
C SER A 133 9.50 -2.47 2.74
N VAL A 134 8.22 -2.70 2.98
CA VAL A 134 7.75 -3.91 3.67
C VAL A 134 7.97 -5.15 2.81
N VAL A 135 7.66 -5.07 1.51
CA VAL A 135 7.96 -6.15 0.53
C VAL A 135 9.45 -6.48 0.55
N ASP A 136 10.33 -5.48 0.50
CA ASP A 136 11.79 -5.67 0.52
C ASP A 136 12.26 -6.36 1.82
N VAL A 137 11.84 -5.85 2.97
CA VAL A 137 12.25 -6.40 4.27
C VAL A 137 11.83 -7.86 4.43
N ILE A 138 10.58 -8.19 4.05
CA ILE A 138 10.05 -9.53 4.19
C ILE A 138 10.66 -10.46 3.14
N GLY A 139 10.81 -10.01 1.90
CA GLY A 139 11.46 -10.78 0.82
C GLY A 139 12.91 -11.18 1.19
N ARG A 140 13.69 -10.23 1.71
CA ARG A 140 15.07 -10.53 2.21
C ARG A 140 15.08 -11.48 3.41
N ARG A 141 14.10 -11.33 4.33
CA ARG A 141 13.96 -12.23 5.47
C ARG A 141 13.62 -13.64 5.00
N ARG A 142 12.62 -13.75 4.11
CA ARG A 142 12.21 -15.01 3.51
C ARG A 142 13.38 -15.73 2.84
N LYS A 143 14.12 -15.08 1.96
CA LYS A 143 15.30 -15.64 1.28
C LYS A 143 16.35 -16.21 2.26
N LYS A 144 16.59 -15.52 3.39
CA LYS A 144 17.48 -16.01 4.44
C LYS A 144 16.93 -17.26 5.15
N ARG A 145 15.60 -17.33 5.32
CA ARG A 145 14.92 -18.46 5.97
C ARG A 145 14.76 -19.66 5.06
N GLU A 146 14.56 -19.45 3.77
CA GLU A 146 14.55 -20.53 2.77
C GLU A 146 15.84 -21.32 2.81
N ALA A 147 16.99 -20.65 2.91
CA ALA A 147 18.30 -21.31 3.05
C ALA A 147 18.42 -22.18 4.32
N ARG A 148 17.50 -22.01 5.30
CA ARG A 148 17.46 -22.75 6.58
C ARG A 148 16.22 -23.65 6.71
N ALA A 149 15.35 -23.69 5.70
CA ALA A 149 14.04 -24.35 5.74
C ALA A 149 13.14 -23.85 6.90
N GLU A 150 13.20 -22.56 7.24
CA GLU A 150 12.49 -21.93 8.37
C GLU A 150 11.41 -20.92 7.92
N VAL A 151 10.98 -20.96 6.66
CA VAL A 151 9.95 -20.03 6.13
C VAL A 151 8.63 -20.29 6.83
N THR A 152 7.97 -19.23 7.27
CA THR A 152 6.65 -19.30 7.90
C THR A 152 5.54 -19.02 6.90
N GLU A 153 4.38 -19.64 7.09
CA GLU A 153 3.18 -19.40 6.27
C GLU A 153 2.74 -17.93 6.32
N ASP A 154 2.84 -17.28 7.47
CA ASP A 154 2.48 -15.86 7.63
C ASP A 154 3.36 -14.93 6.78
N GLU A 155 4.66 -15.20 6.64
CA GLU A 155 5.54 -14.43 5.77
C GLU A 155 5.16 -14.60 4.30
N THR A 156 4.82 -15.81 3.88
CA THR A 156 4.33 -16.10 2.52
C THR A 156 3.04 -15.35 2.25
N ARG A 157 2.04 -15.47 3.12
CA ARG A 157 0.75 -14.80 2.99
C ARG A 157 0.90 -13.27 2.92
N LEU A 158 1.79 -12.69 3.73
CA LEU A 158 2.02 -11.25 3.72
C LEU A 158 2.66 -10.78 2.42
N ILE A 159 3.64 -11.51 1.87
CA ILE A 159 4.24 -11.18 0.56
C ILE A 159 3.17 -11.26 -0.54
N VAL A 160 2.40 -12.34 -0.60
CA VAL A 160 1.32 -12.53 -1.57
C VAL A 160 0.34 -11.35 -1.50
N LEU A 161 -0.15 -11.01 -0.31
CA LEU A 161 -1.07 -9.88 -0.10
C LEU A 161 -0.49 -8.56 -0.63
N LEU A 162 0.78 -8.29 -0.33
CA LEU A 162 1.41 -7.04 -0.77
C LEU A 162 1.66 -7.01 -2.28
N LEU A 163 2.04 -8.13 -2.89
CA LEU A 163 2.18 -8.22 -4.33
C LEU A 163 0.82 -8.08 -5.04
N GLU A 164 -0.25 -8.66 -4.49
CA GLU A 164 -1.62 -8.48 -4.98
C GLU A 164 -2.07 -7.01 -4.88
N LEU A 165 -1.77 -6.35 -3.75
CA LEU A 165 -2.04 -4.92 -3.57
C LEU A 165 -1.32 -4.10 -4.65
N VAL A 166 -0.02 -4.34 -4.88
CA VAL A 166 0.78 -3.63 -5.88
C VAL A 166 0.25 -3.92 -7.30
N ALA A 167 0.05 -5.18 -7.65
CA ALA A 167 -0.44 -5.58 -8.97
C ALA A 167 -1.84 -5.01 -9.28
N THR A 168 -2.74 -5.05 -8.28
CA THR A 168 -4.10 -4.50 -8.42
C THR A 168 -4.08 -2.97 -8.56
N SER A 169 -3.22 -2.29 -7.80
CA SER A 169 -3.08 -0.83 -7.84
C SER A 169 -2.37 -0.32 -9.11
N LEU A 170 -1.56 -1.16 -9.77
CA LEU A 170 -0.84 -0.84 -11.00
C LEU A 170 -1.49 -1.41 -12.27
N ARG A 171 -2.68 -2.02 -12.18
CA ARG A 171 -3.41 -2.45 -13.38
C ARG A 171 -3.64 -1.26 -14.34
N PRO A 172 -3.78 -1.47 -15.66
CA PRO A 172 -3.79 -0.39 -16.66
C PRO A 172 -4.78 0.74 -16.38
N SER A 173 -5.95 0.44 -15.79
CA SER A 173 -6.98 1.43 -15.44
C SER A 173 -6.61 2.28 -14.20
N MET A 174 -5.70 1.82 -13.37
CA MET A 174 -5.31 2.47 -12.10
C MET A 174 -3.92 3.08 -12.16
N LEU A 175 -3.06 2.60 -13.05
CA LEU A 175 -1.69 3.05 -13.20
C LEU A 175 -1.53 4.58 -13.32
N PRO A 176 -2.35 5.31 -14.12
CA PRO A 176 -2.22 6.77 -14.25
C PRO A 176 -2.40 7.54 -12.94
N PHE A 177 -3.05 6.92 -11.95
CA PHE A 177 -3.30 7.53 -10.64
C PHE A 177 -2.29 7.12 -9.58
N ASN A 178 -1.51 6.04 -9.81
CA ASN A 178 -0.61 5.46 -8.84
C ASN A 178 0.85 5.50 -9.29
N LEU A 179 1.27 6.58 -9.97
CA LEU A 179 2.62 6.75 -10.48
C LEU A 179 3.69 6.70 -9.38
N GLU A 180 3.37 7.20 -8.18
CA GLU A 180 4.28 7.12 -7.03
C GLU A 180 4.57 5.67 -6.63
N LEU A 181 3.57 4.78 -6.73
CA LEU A 181 3.77 3.36 -6.47
C LEU A 181 4.61 2.70 -7.57
N MET A 182 4.37 3.07 -8.84
CA MET A 182 5.22 2.61 -9.95
C MET A 182 6.67 3.05 -9.78
N TYR A 183 6.89 4.31 -9.40
CA TYR A 183 8.22 4.82 -9.11
C TYR A 183 8.90 4.09 -7.95
N ALA A 184 8.17 3.83 -6.86
CA ALA A 184 8.67 3.06 -5.73
C ALA A 184 9.01 1.61 -6.10
N LEU A 185 8.25 1.01 -7.03
CA LEU A 185 8.48 -0.33 -7.57
C LEU A 185 9.79 -0.35 -8.39
N VAL A 186 9.99 0.59 -9.32
CA VAL A 186 11.22 0.71 -10.12
C VAL A 186 12.44 0.87 -9.23
N GLN A 187 12.37 1.73 -8.19
CA GLN A 187 13.46 1.91 -7.25
C GLN A 187 13.86 0.63 -6.49
N ARG A 188 12.98 -0.36 -6.43
CA ARG A 188 13.19 -1.63 -5.73
C ARG A 188 13.12 -2.83 -6.65
N ARG A 189 13.51 -2.65 -7.91
CA ARG A 189 13.53 -3.68 -8.94
C ARG A 189 14.16 -5.00 -8.45
N GLU A 190 15.32 -4.94 -7.83
CA GLU A 190 16.06 -6.13 -7.34
C GLU A 190 15.23 -7.08 -6.47
N VAL A 191 14.31 -6.50 -5.67
CA VAL A 191 13.44 -7.28 -4.80
C VAL A 191 12.42 -8.05 -5.62
N VAL A 192 11.80 -7.38 -6.60
CA VAL A 192 10.77 -7.98 -7.44
C VAL A 192 11.38 -9.03 -8.37
N ASP A 193 12.58 -8.77 -8.91
CA ASP A 193 13.37 -9.75 -9.68
C ASP A 193 13.65 -11.00 -8.83
N THR A 194 14.00 -10.83 -7.57
CA THR A 194 14.24 -11.96 -6.66
C THR A 194 12.97 -12.75 -6.38
N LEU A 195 11.82 -12.08 -6.20
CA LEU A 195 10.54 -12.72 -5.94
C LEU A 195 9.95 -13.39 -7.19
N SER A 196 10.28 -12.92 -8.40
CA SER A 196 9.80 -13.53 -9.65
C SER A 196 10.36 -14.93 -9.92
N VAL A 197 11.46 -15.27 -9.24
CA VAL A 197 12.11 -16.61 -9.30
C VAL A 197 12.00 -17.37 -7.97
N ASP A 198 11.05 -16.96 -7.10
CA ASP A 198 10.79 -17.65 -5.83
C ASP A 198 10.28 -19.07 -6.08
N MET A 199 10.60 -19.99 -5.16
CA MET A 199 10.13 -21.38 -5.24
C MET A 199 8.62 -21.51 -5.04
N ASP A 200 8.01 -20.54 -4.37
CA ASP A 200 6.57 -20.44 -4.21
C ASP A 200 5.94 -19.89 -5.50
N THR A 201 5.10 -20.72 -6.13
CA THR A 201 4.49 -20.40 -7.44
C THR A 201 3.55 -19.22 -7.38
N ASP A 202 2.89 -18.97 -6.26
CA ASP A 202 1.95 -17.85 -6.10
C ASP A 202 2.73 -16.53 -6.04
N ILE A 203 3.84 -16.48 -5.30
CA ILE A 203 4.72 -15.32 -5.25
C ILE A 203 5.33 -15.06 -6.63
N ALA A 204 5.89 -16.08 -7.26
CA ALA A 204 6.53 -15.94 -8.59
C ALA A 204 5.53 -15.44 -9.65
N SER A 205 4.30 -15.99 -9.65
CA SER A 205 3.25 -15.61 -10.60
C SER A 205 2.77 -14.17 -10.46
N LEU A 206 2.78 -13.63 -9.23
CA LEU A 206 2.42 -12.24 -8.95
C LEU A 206 3.58 -11.27 -9.25
N ALA A 207 4.81 -11.69 -8.99
CA ALA A 207 5.99 -10.85 -9.20
C ALA A 207 6.40 -10.74 -10.69
N ALA A 208 6.29 -11.80 -11.47
CA ALA A 208 6.71 -11.81 -12.87
C ALA A 208 6.06 -10.72 -13.75
N PRO A 209 4.74 -10.44 -13.68
CA PRO A 209 4.12 -9.33 -14.40
C PRO A 209 4.65 -7.96 -13.95
N LEU A 210 4.99 -7.80 -12.68
CA LEU A 210 5.56 -6.56 -12.14
C LEU A 210 6.96 -6.30 -12.69
N VAL A 211 7.80 -7.34 -12.85
CA VAL A 211 9.12 -7.26 -13.52
C VAL A 211 8.94 -6.78 -14.95
N SER A 212 8.02 -7.41 -15.70
CA SER A 212 7.74 -7.01 -17.10
C SER A 212 7.27 -5.54 -17.20
N MET A 213 6.51 -5.08 -16.23
CA MET A 213 6.06 -3.69 -16.15
C MET A 213 7.25 -2.75 -15.88
N VAL A 214 8.14 -3.09 -14.97
CA VAL A 214 9.36 -2.32 -14.68
C VAL A 214 10.24 -2.22 -15.92
N ASP A 215 10.50 -3.34 -16.61
CA ASP A 215 11.28 -3.40 -17.85
C ASP A 215 10.69 -2.48 -18.92
N PHE A 216 9.38 -2.48 -19.08
CA PHE A 216 8.70 -1.60 -20.03
C PHE A 216 8.92 -0.12 -19.68
N PHE A 217 8.75 0.29 -18.42
CA PHE A 217 8.94 1.68 -18.01
C PHE A 217 10.39 2.13 -18.13
N GLU A 218 11.36 1.30 -17.75
CA GLU A 218 12.78 1.62 -17.92
C GLU A 218 13.14 1.83 -19.39
N ASN A 219 12.67 0.95 -20.29
CA ASN A 219 12.88 1.09 -21.72
C ASN A 219 12.28 2.40 -22.30
N VAL A 220 11.08 2.76 -21.85
CA VAL A 220 10.44 4.03 -22.27
C VAL A 220 11.27 5.23 -21.82
N VAL A 221 11.69 5.26 -20.56
CA VAL A 221 12.50 6.36 -19.99
C VAL A 221 13.85 6.46 -20.70
N GLU A 222 14.50 5.33 -21.00
CA GLU A 222 15.77 5.31 -21.73
C GLU A 222 15.60 5.83 -23.17
N THR A 223 14.53 5.45 -23.84
CA THR A 223 14.22 5.91 -25.20
C THR A 223 13.96 7.42 -25.25
N GLU A 224 13.18 7.95 -24.29
CA GLU A 224 12.91 9.38 -24.21
C GLU A 224 14.18 10.17 -23.90
N ARG A 225 15.01 9.73 -22.95
CA ARG A 225 16.31 10.35 -22.67
C ARG A 225 17.25 10.37 -23.88
N ALA A 226 17.27 9.28 -24.64
CA ALA A 226 18.06 9.19 -25.86
C ALA A 226 17.57 10.19 -26.93
N ALA A 227 16.24 10.34 -27.07
CA ALA A 227 15.63 11.31 -27.98
C ALA A 227 15.95 12.76 -27.56
N GLU A 228 15.81 13.11 -26.27
CA GLU A 228 16.17 14.44 -25.74
C GLU A 228 17.66 14.78 -25.94
N CYS A 229 18.54 13.81 -25.72
CA CYS A 229 19.96 13.98 -25.96
C CYS A 229 20.26 14.22 -27.45
N HIS A 230 19.56 13.54 -28.35
CA HIS A 230 19.71 13.71 -29.78
C HIS A 230 19.21 15.08 -30.28
N GLU A 231 18.05 15.54 -29.75
CA GLU A 231 17.52 16.88 -30.04
C GLU A 231 18.47 18.00 -29.53
N ALA A 232 18.97 17.85 -28.29
CA ALA A 232 19.95 18.79 -27.73
C ALA A 232 21.24 18.85 -28.55
N ALA A 233 21.69 17.70 -29.09
CA ALA A 233 22.89 17.64 -29.95
C ALA A 233 22.66 18.18 -31.36
N SER A 234 21.43 18.15 -31.88
CA SER A 234 21.07 18.65 -33.20
C SER A 234 20.85 20.15 -33.29
N GLY A 235 20.79 20.87 -32.16
CA GLY A 235 20.61 22.34 -32.11
C GLY A 235 19.25 22.83 -32.61
N ALA A 236 18.27 21.96 -32.72
CA ALA A 236 16.92 22.34 -33.15
C ALA A 236 16.19 23.10 -32.02
N PRO A 237 15.46 24.19 -32.32
CA PRO A 237 14.68 24.90 -31.33
C PRO A 237 13.53 23.99 -30.79
N PRO A 238 13.18 24.10 -29.50
CA PRO A 238 12.13 23.27 -28.93
C PRO A 238 10.80 23.48 -29.66
N PRO A 239 9.96 22.43 -29.80
CA PRO A 239 8.66 22.55 -30.42
C PRO A 239 7.79 23.56 -29.68
N PRO A 240 6.94 24.35 -30.39
CA PRO A 240 6.08 25.33 -29.76
C PRO A 240 5.07 24.63 -28.83
N PRO A 241 4.71 25.25 -27.69
CA PRO A 241 3.75 24.67 -26.77
C PRO A 241 2.40 24.44 -27.49
N PRO A 242 1.66 23.38 -27.12
CA PRO A 242 0.35 23.11 -27.72
C PRO A 242 -0.57 24.31 -27.52
N ARG A 243 -1.13 24.79 -28.61
CA ARG A 243 -2.13 25.87 -28.58
C ARG A 243 -3.39 25.31 -27.95
N GLY A 244 -3.78 25.86 -26.78
CA GLY A 244 -5.05 25.60 -26.09
C GLY A 244 -6.29 25.98 -26.87
#